data_f428a8022513dae3fb4c73ba3332443d
#
_entry.id   f428a8022513dae3fb4c73ba3332443d
#
_cell.length_a   1.000
_cell.length_b   1.000
_cell.length_c   1.000
_cell.angle_alpha   90.00
_cell.angle_beta   90.00
_cell.angle_gamma   90.00
#
_symmetry.space_group_name_H-M   'P 1'
#
loop_
_entity.id
_entity.type
_entity.pdbx_description
1 polymer ?
#
loop_
_entity_poly.entity_id
_entity_poly.type
_entity_poly.pdbx_seq_one_letter_code
_entity_poly.pdbx_strand_id
1 'polypeptide(L)'
;MATSGPGATNLVTGIATAYMDSVPMIAITCNVGTSLLGKDSFQEIDITGVTMPITKHNFIVTDVNNLAETIREAFIIAKSGRPGPVLIDIPKDVTANQAEFVPLAEVKDSVEQAAQSANLKRILKVSTPSDDDVKKAAEIINRSLSIQNQG
;
A
#
# COMPACT_ATOMS: atom_id res chain seq x y z
N MET A 1 1.15 6.37 -12.30
CA MET A 1 1.96 5.31 -12.95
C MET A 1 3.23 5.93 -13.52
N ALA A 2 4.38 5.28 -13.35
CA ALA A 2 5.67 5.78 -13.82
C ALA A 2 6.56 4.64 -14.32
N THR A 3 7.53 4.98 -15.18
CA THR A 3 8.56 4.03 -15.63
C THR A 3 9.58 3.76 -14.52
N SER A 4 10.51 2.83 -14.75
CA SER A 4 11.58 2.46 -13.81
C SER A 4 12.57 3.59 -13.50
N GLY A 5 13.41 3.38 -12.51
CA GLY A 5 14.50 4.28 -12.16
C GLY A 5 14.03 5.71 -11.84
N PRO A 6 14.53 6.72 -12.58
CA PRO A 6 14.19 8.13 -12.33
C PRO A 6 12.68 8.43 -12.41
N GLY A 7 11.94 7.71 -13.26
CA GLY A 7 10.49 7.84 -13.35
C GLY A 7 9.80 7.42 -12.07
N ALA A 8 10.20 6.30 -11.49
CA ALA A 8 9.68 5.80 -10.22
C ALA A 8 10.02 6.74 -9.05
N THR A 9 11.29 7.21 -8.98
CA THR A 9 11.72 8.11 -7.90
C THR A 9 11.00 9.46 -7.91
N ASN A 10 10.59 9.95 -9.09
CA ASN A 10 9.81 11.20 -9.18
C ASN A 10 8.43 11.09 -8.50
N LEU A 11 7.90 9.88 -8.24
CA LEU A 11 6.66 9.71 -7.51
C LEU A 11 6.83 9.85 -5.98
N VAL A 12 8.04 9.74 -5.45
CA VAL A 12 8.30 9.65 -3.99
C VAL A 12 7.71 10.84 -3.23
N THR A 13 7.87 12.05 -3.72
CA THR A 13 7.29 13.25 -3.08
C THR A 13 5.77 13.17 -3.03
N GLY A 14 5.11 12.81 -4.14
CA GLY A 14 3.66 12.67 -4.18
C GLY A 14 3.14 11.54 -3.29
N ILE A 15 3.87 10.40 -3.23
CA ILE A 15 3.55 9.29 -2.33
C ILE A 15 3.66 9.73 -0.87
N ALA A 16 4.73 10.45 -0.50
CA ALA A 16 4.93 10.95 0.86
C ALA A 16 3.81 11.91 1.28
N THR A 17 3.42 12.83 0.39
CA THR A 17 2.31 13.76 0.63
C THR A 17 1.00 12.98 0.86
N ALA A 18 0.68 12.03 -0.02
CA ALA A 18 -0.51 11.20 0.11
C ALA A 18 -0.53 10.39 1.43
N TYR A 19 0.65 9.91 1.87
CA TYR A 19 0.78 9.20 3.15
C TYR A 19 0.49 10.10 4.34
N MET A 20 1.06 11.31 4.37
CA MET A 20 0.85 12.27 5.45
C MET A 20 -0.62 12.73 5.53
N ASP A 21 -1.24 12.97 4.38
CA ASP A 21 -2.61 13.45 4.28
C ASP A 21 -3.66 12.33 4.34
N SER A 22 -3.24 11.08 4.53
CA SER A 22 -4.12 9.90 4.59
C SER A 22 -4.97 9.73 3.32
N VAL A 23 -4.40 10.04 2.15
CA VAL A 23 -5.05 9.88 0.84
C VAL A 23 -4.85 8.45 0.33
N PRO A 24 -5.93 7.69 0.06
CA PRO A 24 -5.79 6.36 -0.55
C PRO A 24 -5.32 6.51 -2.00
N MET A 25 -4.14 5.98 -2.30
CA MET A 25 -3.52 6.07 -3.62
C MET A 25 -2.88 4.74 -4.00
N ILE A 26 -2.97 4.36 -5.27
CA ILE A 26 -2.20 3.26 -5.85
C ILE A 26 -1.11 3.86 -6.75
N ALA A 27 0.14 3.67 -6.36
CA ALA A 27 1.30 4.02 -7.17
C ALA A 27 1.76 2.77 -7.92
N ILE A 28 1.77 2.82 -9.25
CA ILE A 28 2.27 1.74 -10.10
C ILE A 28 3.57 2.18 -10.71
N THR A 29 4.64 1.43 -10.45
CA THR A 29 5.96 1.62 -11.06
C THR A 29 6.31 0.43 -11.93
N CYS A 30 7.12 0.67 -12.94
CA CYS A 30 7.74 -0.40 -13.72
C CYS A 30 9.16 -0.62 -13.22
N ASN A 31 9.69 -1.83 -13.44
CA ASN A 31 11.07 -2.15 -13.12
C ASN A 31 11.75 -2.87 -14.29
N VAL A 32 13.05 -3.11 -14.17
CA VAL A 32 13.79 -3.98 -15.08
C VAL A 32 13.20 -5.39 -15.09
N GLY A 33 13.57 -6.25 -16.04
CA GLY A 33 13.09 -7.63 -16.04
C GLY A 33 13.50 -8.38 -14.77
N THR A 34 12.71 -9.37 -14.35
CA THR A 34 12.90 -10.12 -13.09
C THR A 34 14.30 -10.70 -12.94
N SER A 35 14.93 -11.13 -14.06
CA SER A 35 16.30 -11.66 -14.07
C SER A 35 17.38 -10.63 -13.72
N LEU A 36 17.07 -9.35 -13.78
CA LEU A 36 17.97 -8.22 -13.52
C LEU A 36 17.74 -7.55 -12.18
N LEU A 37 16.67 -7.88 -11.46
CA LEU A 37 16.38 -7.32 -10.15
C LEU A 37 17.52 -7.59 -9.16
N GLY A 38 17.93 -6.54 -8.44
CA GLY A 38 19.00 -6.59 -7.44
C GLY A 38 20.41 -6.70 -8.04
N LYS A 39 20.61 -6.35 -9.31
CA LYS A 39 21.90 -6.42 -10.00
C LYS A 39 22.47 -5.06 -10.40
N ASP A 40 21.93 -3.97 -9.86
CA ASP A 40 22.33 -2.60 -10.19
C ASP A 40 22.32 -2.32 -11.70
N SER A 41 21.26 -2.81 -12.36
CA SER A 41 21.08 -2.67 -13.81
C SER A 41 20.76 -1.22 -14.19
N PHE A 42 20.89 -0.87 -15.46
CA PHE A 42 20.55 0.46 -15.95
C PHE A 42 19.08 0.82 -15.64
N GLN A 43 18.90 1.95 -14.97
CA GLN A 43 17.59 2.45 -14.49
C GLN A 43 16.87 1.50 -13.52
N GLU A 44 17.55 0.60 -12.90
CA GLU A 44 17.04 -0.14 -11.76
C GLU A 44 17.09 0.73 -10.50
N ILE A 45 16.07 0.62 -9.67
CA ILE A 45 16.05 1.15 -8.31
C ILE A 45 15.19 0.25 -7.43
N ASP A 46 15.61 0.02 -6.20
CA ASP A 46 14.73 -0.57 -5.18
C ASP A 46 13.69 0.46 -4.72
N ILE A 47 12.70 0.70 -5.56
CA ILE A 47 11.63 1.66 -5.27
C ILE A 47 10.78 1.21 -4.08
N THR A 48 10.69 -0.09 -3.82
CA THR A 48 9.96 -0.64 -2.67
C THR A 48 10.67 -0.30 -1.37
N GLY A 49 12.00 -0.42 -1.32
CA GLY A 49 12.82 -0.01 -0.18
C GLY A 49 12.74 1.50 0.05
N VAL A 50 12.82 2.30 -1.01
CA VAL A 50 12.72 3.77 -0.93
C VAL A 50 11.35 4.23 -0.41
N THR A 51 10.27 3.57 -0.80
CA THR A 51 8.89 3.97 -0.45
C THR A 51 8.34 3.28 0.79
N MET A 52 9.04 2.29 1.34
CA MET A 52 8.59 1.53 2.51
C MET A 52 8.14 2.41 3.68
N PRO A 53 8.85 3.49 4.08
CA PRO A 53 8.44 4.33 5.22
C PRO A 53 7.25 5.27 4.91
N ILE A 54 6.88 5.43 3.65
CA ILE A 54 5.85 6.37 3.19
C ILE A 54 4.68 5.69 2.47
N THR A 55 4.54 4.38 2.62
CA THR A 55 3.43 3.58 2.06
C THR A 55 2.83 2.69 3.13
N LYS A 56 1.60 2.28 2.94
CA LYS A 56 0.96 1.27 3.78
C LYS A 56 1.45 -0.13 3.46
N HIS A 57 1.71 -0.39 2.19
CA HIS A 57 2.23 -1.66 1.69
C HIS A 57 2.89 -1.49 0.33
N ASN A 58 3.84 -2.37 0.02
CA ASN A 58 4.53 -2.45 -1.26
C ASN A 58 4.45 -3.87 -1.81
N PHE A 59 4.15 -3.98 -3.09
CA PHE A 59 4.17 -5.23 -3.83
C PHE A 59 5.23 -5.20 -4.93
N ILE A 60 5.90 -6.33 -5.16
CA ILE A 60 6.65 -6.61 -6.38
C ILE A 60 5.95 -7.79 -7.05
N VAL A 61 5.42 -7.59 -8.25
CA VAL A 61 4.69 -8.62 -8.98
C VAL A 61 5.65 -9.33 -9.93
N THR A 62 6.10 -10.52 -9.59
CA THR A 62 7.02 -11.31 -10.40
C THR A 62 6.34 -12.34 -11.30
N ASP A 63 5.03 -12.54 -11.13
CA ASP A 63 4.22 -13.44 -11.95
C ASP A 63 2.96 -12.72 -12.43
N VAL A 64 2.73 -12.69 -13.75
CA VAL A 64 1.57 -12.03 -14.35
C VAL A 64 0.24 -12.62 -13.89
N ASN A 65 0.19 -13.90 -13.54
CA ASN A 65 -1.03 -14.55 -13.03
C ASN A 65 -1.52 -13.93 -11.71
N ASN A 66 -0.61 -13.37 -10.91
CA ASN A 66 -0.93 -12.73 -9.64
C ASN A 66 -1.26 -11.24 -9.78
N LEU A 67 -1.03 -10.63 -10.96
CA LEU A 67 -1.17 -9.17 -11.15
C LEU A 67 -2.57 -8.65 -10.82
N ALA A 68 -3.60 -9.31 -11.33
CA ALA A 68 -4.98 -8.86 -11.15
C ALA A 68 -5.41 -8.92 -9.67
N GLU A 69 -5.02 -9.97 -8.95
CA GLU A 69 -5.31 -10.13 -7.52
C GLU A 69 -4.52 -9.12 -6.68
N THR A 70 -3.24 -8.94 -6.95
CA THR A 70 -2.40 -7.93 -6.28
C THR A 70 -2.98 -6.52 -6.42
N ILE A 71 -3.48 -6.16 -7.61
CA ILE A 71 -4.14 -4.86 -7.80
C ILE A 71 -5.38 -4.73 -6.92
N ARG A 72 -6.24 -5.76 -6.87
CA ARG A 72 -7.44 -5.76 -6.02
C ARG A 72 -7.09 -5.61 -4.54
N GLU A 73 -6.12 -6.37 -4.08
CA GLU A 73 -5.61 -6.32 -2.70
C GLU A 73 -5.07 -4.94 -2.36
N ALA A 74 -4.30 -4.32 -3.25
CA ALA A 74 -3.77 -2.98 -3.09
C ALA A 74 -4.88 -1.94 -2.87
N PHE A 75 -6.00 -2.00 -3.61
CA PHE A 75 -7.15 -1.11 -3.41
C PHE A 75 -7.82 -1.31 -2.05
N ILE A 76 -7.92 -2.55 -1.58
CA ILE A 76 -8.47 -2.86 -0.25
C ILE A 76 -7.57 -2.27 0.84
N ILE A 77 -6.26 -2.51 0.74
CA ILE A 77 -5.28 -2.00 1.72
C ILE A 77 -5.27 -0.46 1.74
N ALA A 78 -5.24 0.18 0.56
CA ALA A 78 -5.20 1.64 0.46
C ALA A 78 -6.38 2.31 1.19
N LYS A 79 -7.56 1.71 1.14
CA LYS A 79 -8.80 2.23 1.74
C LYS A 79 -9.05 1.78 3.18
N SER A 80 -8.39 0.72 3.64
CA SER A 80 -8.62 0.13 4.96
C SER A 80 -8.04 0.98 6.09
N GLY A 81 -8.64 0.96 7.27
CA GLY A 81 -8.16 1.67 8.44
C GLY A 81 -7.86 3.14 8.16
N ARG A 82 -6.67 3.63 8.56
CA ARG A 82 -6.18 4.92 8.09
C ARG A 82 -5.85 4.80 6.60
N PRO A 83 -6.53 5.52 5.70
CA PRO A 83 -6.23 5.47 4.26
C PRO A 83 -4.80 5.90 3.97
N GLY A 84 -4.24 5.43 2.85
CA GLY A 84 -2.89 5.82 2.47
C GLY A 84 -2.41 5.11 1.21
N PRO A 85 -1.23 5.47 0.69
CA PRO A 85 -0.70 4.94 -0.55
C PRO A 85 -0.22 3.50 -0.42
N VAL A 86 -0.39 2.76 -1.52
CA VAL A 86 0.18 1.43 -1.75
C VAL A 86 0.97 1.49 -3.06
N LEU A 87 2.16 0.92 -3.07
CA LEU A 87 2.99 0.81 -4.27
C LEU A 87 2.87 -0.60 -4.86
N ILE A 88 2.79 -0.68 -6.20
CA ILE A 88 2.89 -1.92 -6.96
C ILE A 88 4.01 -1.74 -7.99
N ASP A 89 5.08 -2.48 -7.84
CA ASP A 89 6.22 -2.49 -8.76
C ASP A 89 6.11 -3.69 -9.69
N ILE A 90 6.14 -3.45 -11.02
CA ILE A 90 5.88 -4.46 -12.03
C ILE A 90 7.09 -4.55 -12.97
N PRO A 91 7.86 -5.63 -12.91
CA PRO A 91 8.96 -5.88 -13.85
C PRO A 91 8.52 -5.94 -15.32
N LYS A 92 9.43 -5.57 -16.22
CA LYS A 92 9.16 -5.44 -17.66
C LYS A 92 8.65 -6.73 -18.30
N ASP A 93 9.21 -7.87 -17.94
CA ASP A 93 8.83 -9.18 -18.45
C ASP A 93 7.41 -9.57 -18.01
N VAL A 94 7.02 -9.23 -16.81
CA VAL A 94 5.65 -9.43 -16.32
C VAL A 94 4.63 -8.65 -17.16
N THR A 95 4.96 -7.41 -17.55
CA THR A 95 4.07 -6.61 -18.42
C THR A 95 3.99 -7.13 -19.86
N ALA A 96 4.97 -7.93 -20.31
CA ALA A 96 5.00 -8.53 -21.64
C ALA A 96 4.33 -9.92 -21.69
N ASN A 97 4.14 -10.56 -20.55
CA ASN A 97 3.55 -11.89 -20.44
C ASN A 97 2.01 -11.82 -20.55
N GLN A 98 1.42 -12.97 -20.89
CA GLN A 98 -0.03 -13.14 -20.99
C GLN A 98 -0.55 -13.98 -19.84
N ALA A 99 -1.72 -13.62 -19.33
CA ALA A 99 -2.44 -14.39 -18.32
C ALA A 99 -3.93 -14.42 -18.67
N GLU A 100 -4.64 -15.42 -18.16
CA GLU A 100 -6.08 -15.47 -18.25
C GLU A 100 -6.69 -14.49 -17.23
N PHE A 101 -7.54 -13.58 -17.74
CA PHE A 101 -8.22 -12.60 -16.88
C PHE A 101 -9.57 -13.15 -16.40
N VAL A 102 -9.71 -13.27 -15.08
CA VAL A 102 -10.98 -13.63 -14.44
C VAL A 102 -11.71 -12.36 -13.97
N PRO A 103 -12.92 -12.07 -14.51
CA PRO A 103 -13.70 -10.89 -14.13
C PRO A 103 -14.11 -10.89 -12.66
N LEU A 104 -14.26 -9.71 -12.05
CA LEU A 104 -14.61 -9.54 -10.65
C LEU A 104 -15.95 -10.20 -10.25
N ALA A 105 -16.90 -10.35 -11.18
CA ALA A 105 -18.18 -11.00 -10.94
C ALA A 105 -18.05 -12.50 -10.59
N GLU A 106 -16.99 -13.15 -11.08
CA GLU A 106 -16.67 -14.55 -10.81
C GLU A 106 -15.77 -14.73 -9.57
N VAL A 107 -15.22 -13.61 -9.06
CA VAL A 107 -14.25 -13.58 -7.96
C VAL A 107 -14.89 -13.12 -6.64
N LYS A 108 -16.21 -12.80 -6.60
CA LYS A 108 -16.87 -12.28 -5.38
C LYS A 108 -16.62 -13.14 -4.14
N ASP A 109 -16.65 -14.46 -4.31
CA ASP A 109 -16.40 -15.39 -3.21
C ASP A 109 -14.91 -15.42 -2.80
N SER A 110 -13.99 -15.14 -3.73
CA SER A 110 -12.55 -15.13 -3.46
C SER A 110 -12.06 -13.82 -2.84
N VAL A 111 -12.72 -12.69 -3.06
CA VAL A 111 -12.39 -11.42 -2.39
C VAL A 111 -12.74 -11.47 -0.91
N GLU A 112 -13.86 -12.12 -0.54
CA GLU A 112 -14.18 -12.39 0.86
C GLU A 112 -13.22 -13.42 1.48
N GLN A 113 -12.79 -14.42 0.71
CA GLN A 113 -11.77 -15.38 1.14
C GLN A 113 -10.37 -14.76 1.22
N ALA A 114 -9.99 -13.89 0.28
CA ALA A 114 -8.73 -13.15 0.32
C ALA A 114 -8.69 -12.17 1.52
N ALA A 115 -9.79 -11.47 1.81
CA ALA A 115 -9.93 -10.67 3.03
C ALA A 115 -9.80 -11.51 4.32
N GLN A 116 -9.99 -12.82 4.22
CA GLN A 116 -9.77 -13.78 5.31
C GLN A 116 -8.35 -14.35 5.33
N SER A 117 -7.51 -14.08 4.32
CA SER A 117 -6.12 -14.55 4.32
C SER A 117 -5.35 -14.01 5.52
N ALA A 118 -4.48 -14.84 6.09
CA ALA A 118 -3.73 -14.48 7.30
C ALA A 118 -2.87 -13.22 7.12
N ASN A 119 -2.40 -12.96 5.90
CA ASN A 119 -1.61 -11.78 5.56
C ASN A 119 -2.48 -10.49 5.54
N LEU A 120 -3.66 -10.54 4.91
CA LEU A 120 -4.59 -9.41 4.92
C LEU A 120 -5.10 -9.12 6.32
N LYS A 121 -5.46 -10.14 7.10
CA LYS A 121 -5.85 -9.98 8.51
C LYS A 121 -4.76 -9.32 9.34
N ARG A 122 -3.49 -9.59 9.06
CA ARG A 122 -2.36 -8.96 9.75
C ARG A 122 -2.18 -7.50 9.36
N ILE A 123 -2.36 -7.16 8.07
CA ILE A 123 -2.27 -5.80 7.55
C ILE A 123 -3.50 -4.96 7.93
N LEU A 124 -4.68 -5.59 7.93
CA LEU A 124 -5.96 -4.96 8.24
C LEU A 124 -6.28 -4.94 9.74
N LYS A 125 -5.38 -5.39 10.62
CA LYS A 125 -5.61 -5.41 12.07
C LYS A 125 -5.66 -3.97 12.62
N VAL A 126 -6.76 -3.30 12.31
CA VAL A 126 -7.18 -2.08 13.01
C VAL A 126 -7.74 -2.53 14.34
N SER A 127 -7.00 -2.33 15.42
CA SER A 127 -7.60 -2.41 16.74
C SER A 127 -8.57 -1.23 16.86
N THR A 128 -9.86 -1.49 16.86
CA THR A 128 -10.82 -0.49 17.33
C THR A 128 -10.45 -0.14 18.77
N PRO A 129 -10.29 1.16 19.09
CA PRO A 129 -10.01 1.56 20.46
C PRO A 129 -11.11 1.03 21.38
N SER A 130 -10.73 0.51 22.52
CA SER A 130 -11.68 0.10 23.54
C SER A 130 -12.38 1.35 24.15
N ASP A 131 -13.57 1.16 24.72
CA ASP A 131 -14.25 2.25 25.43
C ASP A 131 -13.38 2.86 26.55
N ASP A 132 -12.46 2.07 27.10
CA ASP A 132 -11.50 2.50 28.11
C ASP A 132 -10.41 3.40 27.49
N ASP A 133 -9.94 3.12 26.29
CA ASP A 133 -8.99 3.97 25.58
C ASP A 133 -9.62 5.32 25.21
N VAL A 134 -10.89 5.30 24.80
CA VAL A 134 -11.66 6.52 24.50
C VAL A 134 -11.85 7.37 25.75
N LYS A 135 -12.19 6.76 26.89
CA LYS A 135 -12.31 7.47 28.19
C LYS A 135 -10.99 8.08 28.62
N LYS A 136 -9.87 7.34 28.55
CA LYS A 136 -8.54 7.85 28.87
C LYS A 136 -8.15 9.03 27.98
N ALA A 137 -8.43 8.95 26.68
CA ALA A 137 -8.18 10.04 25.76
C ALA A 137 -9.01 11.29 26.13
N ALA A 138 -10.29 11.13 26.45
CA ALA A 138 -11.16 12.22 26.89
C ALA A 138 -10.68 12.86 28.20
N GLU A 139 -10.21 12.07 29.17
CA GLU A 139 -9.65 12.57 30.43
C GLU A 139 -8.38 13.39 30.19
N ILE A 140 -7.47 12.95 29.30
CA ILE A 140 -6.25 13.69 28.96
C ILE A 140 -6.62 15.03 28.30
N ILE A 141 -7.57 15.05 27.37
CA ILE A 141 -8.02 16.27 26.69
C ILE A 141 -8.63 17.25 27.72
N ASN A 142 -9.53 16.79 28.57
CA ASN A 142 -10.17 17.63 29.59
C ASN A 142 -9.15 18.18 30.60
N ARG A 143 -8.15 17.40 31.00
CA ARG A 143 -7.06 17.84 31.87
C ARG A 143 -6.23 18.94 31.21
N SER A 144 -5.92 18.80 29.91
CA SER A 144 -5.18 19.80 29.15
C SER A 144 -5.94 21.13 29.03
N LEU A 145 -7.26 21.06 28.81
CA LEU A 145 -8.13 22.24 28.74
C LEU A 145 -8.24 22.94 30.09
N SER A 146 -8.27 22.19 31.22
CA SER A 146 -8.32 22.79 32.56
C SER A 146 -7.02 23.51 32.92
N ILE A 147 -5.88 23.10 32.43
CA ILE A 147 -4.60 23.79 32.65
C ILE A 147 -4.54 25.10 31.87
N GLN A 148 -5.07 25.16 30.64
CA GLN A 148 -5.10 26.39 29.84
C GLN A 148 -6.02 27.49 30.43
N ASN A 149 -7.01 27.13 31.22
CA ASN A 149 -7.95 28.11 31.84
C ASN A 149 -7.49 28.65 33.18
N GLN A 150 -6.28 28.28 33.66
CA GLN A 150 -5.73 28.75 34.95
C GLN A 150 -4.53 29.70 34.78
N GLY A 151 -4.24 30.17 33.52
CA GLY A 151 -3.14 31.09 33.21
C GLY A 151 -3.59 32.50 32.85
#